data_d4feca38965a1b3f28fc6e3427fa1c08
#
_entry.id   d4feca38965a1b3f28fc6e3427fa1c08
#
_cell.length_a   1.000
_cell.length_b   1.000
_cell.length_c   1.000
_cell.angle_alpha   90.00
_cell.angle_beta   90.00
_cell.angle_gamma   90.00
#
_symmetry.space_group_name_H-M   'P 1'
#
loop_
_entity.id
_entity.type
_entity.pdbx_description
1 polymer ?
#
loop_
_entity_poly.entity_id
_entity_poly.type
_entity_poly.pdbx_seq_one_letter_code
_entity_poly.pdbx_strand_id
1 'polypeptide(L)'
;IKTADMLDLPVPEVEYHNIAVKPSQVQKEMVASLGERAEKIRGGNVDSSVDNMLKVTNDGRKLALDQRMMNPMLPDEEGSKVNACVNEVFRIWEENSDKKLTQLLFCDLSTPKGAGEFSVYTDIRQKLIERGIPESEIKFIHEADTETKKQELFKKVRCGEVRILMGSTQKMGAGTNVQNKIIASHDLDCPWRPADLEQRAGRTVRQGNENPKVGLYRYVTEGTFDAYCWQLVEGKQK
;
A
#
# COMPACT_ATOMS: atom_id res chain seq x y z
N ILE A 1 -6.03 -8.20 33.22
CA ILE A 1 -6.39 -7.81 31.82
C ILE A 1 -6.32 -9.08 30.98
N LYS A 2 -7.48 -9.59 30.55
CA LYS A 2 -7.52 -10.75 29.64
C LYS A 2 -7.13 -10.27 28.25
N THR A 3 -6.14 -10.92 27.66
CA THR A 3 -5.77 -10.69 26.26
C THR A 3 -6.81 -11.31 25.32
N ALA A 4 -6.83 -10.86 24.08
CA ALA A 4 -7.78 -11.36 23.06
C ALA A 4 -7.73 -12.88 22.89
N ASP A 5 -6.53 -13.47 22.99
CA ASP A 5 -6.30 -14.90 22.92
C ASP A 5 -6.98 -15.69 24.06
N MET A 6 -7.20 -15.03 25.19
CA MET A 6 -7.88 -15.64 26.34
C MET A 6 -9.42 -15.65 26.21
N LEU A 7 -9.95 -14.89 25.24
CA LEU A 7 -11.40 -14.79 25.05
C LEU A 7 -11.92 -15.68 23.92
N ASP A 8 -11.02 -16.38 23.22
CA ASP A 8 -11.36 -17.29 22.11
C ASP A 8 -12.33 -16.67 21.09
N LEU A 9 -12.14 -15.36 20.80
CA LEU A 9 -12.97 -14.64 19.87
C LEU A 9 -12.48 -14.90 18.44
N PRO A 10 -13.41 -15.16 17.48
CA PRO A 10 -13.02 -15.52 16.14
C PRO A 10 -12.35 -14.37 15.39
N VAL A 11 -11.24 -14.69 14.72
CA VAL A 11 -10.58 -13.83 13.76
C VAL A 11 -10.60 -14.53 12.40
N PRO A 12 -10.61 -13.78 11.27
CA PRO A 12 -10.59 -14.39 9.96
C PRO A 12 -9.34 -15.24 9.71
N GLU A 13 -9.51 -16.31 8.94
CA GLU A 13 -8.40 -17.03 8.33
C GLU A 13 -7.76 -16.14 7.26
N VAL A 14 -6.44 -16.21 7.11
CA VAL A 14 -5.68 -15.37 6.17
C VAL A 14 -5.21 -16.18 4.99
N GLU A 15 -5.46 -15.65 3.79
CA GLU A 15 -4.85 -16.13 2.55
C GLU A 15 -3.86 -15.07 2.05
N TYR A 16 -2.58 -15.45 1.94
CA TYR A 16 -1.51 -14.57 1.48
C TYR A 16 -1.36 -14.64 -0.03
N HIS A 17 -1.30 -13.48 -0.68
CA HIS A 17 -1.07 -13.33 -2.12
C HIS A 17 0.10 -12.41 -2.38
N ASN A 18 1.18 -12.96 -2.91
CA ASN A 18 2.35 -12.19 -3.33
C ASN A 18 2.26 -11.95 -4.84
N ILE A 19 2.05 -10.71 -5.22
CA ILE A 19 1.92 -10.28 -6.62
C ILE A 19 3.27 -9.69 -7.06
N ALA A 20 4.04 -10.47 -7.79
CA ALA A 20 5.33 -10.06 -8.32
C ALA A 20 5.17 -9.59 -9.77
N VAL A 21 5.71 -8.43 -10.09
CA VAL A 21 5.73 -7.89 -11.44
C VAL A 21 7.16 -7.69 -11.92
N LYS A 22 7.36 -7.78 -13.23
CA LYS A 22 8.67 -7.52 -13.83
C LYS A 22 8.90 -6.02 -13.94
N PRO A 23 10.14 -5.54 -13.72
CA PRO A 23 10.46 -4.13 -13.92
C PRO A 23 10.40 -3.74 -15.39
N SER A 24 10.04 -2.49 -15.67
CA SER A 24 10.18 -1.91 -17.00
C SER A 24 11.65 -1.73 -17.37
N GLN A 25 11.93 -1.48 -18.66
CA GLN A 25 13.30 -1.18 -19.10
C GLN A 25 13.84 0.08 -18.41
N VAL A 26 13.02 1.10 -18.25
CA VAL A 26 13.38 2.34 -17.52
C VAL A 26 13.71 2.02 -16.05
N GLN A 27 12.92 1.20 -15.40
CA GLN A 27 13.21 0.80 -14.00
C GLN A 27 14.54 0.05 -13.90
N LYS A 28 14.84 -0.86 -14.83
CA LYS A 28 16.13 -1.57 -14.86
C LYS A 28 17.31 -0.61 -15.00
N GLU A 29 17.21 0.36 -15.89
CA GLU A 29 18.26 1.38 -16.09
C GLU A 29 18.43 2.25 -14.86
N MET A 30 17.35 2.65 -14.22
CA MET A 30 17.38 3.43 -12.98
C MET A 30 17.97 2.66 -11.80
N VAL A 31 17.68 1.35 -11.69
CA VAL A 31 18.32 0.49 -10.68
C VAL A 31 19.82 0.45 -10.87
N ALA A 32 20.29 0.29 -12.11
CA ALA A 32 21.72 0.32 -12.42
C ALA A 32 22.37 1.66 -12.01
N SER A 33 21.70 2.77 -12.31
CA SER A 33 22.14 4.11 -11.91
C SER A 33 22.22 4.28 -10.40
N LEU A 34 21.25 3.73 -9.64
CA LEU A 34 21.30 3.74 -8.18
C LEU A 34 22.50 2.93 -7.64
N GLY A 35 22.82 1.79 -8.27
CA GLY A 35 23.99 0.98 -7.94
C GLY A 35 25.30 1.77 -8.11
N GLU A 36 25.44 2.50 -9.21
CA GLU A 36 26.58 3.37 -9.46
C GLU A 36 26.70 4.49 -8.41
N ARG A 37 25.60 5.12 -8.04
CA ARG A 37 25.57 6.13 -6.97
C ARG A 37 26.03 5.53 -5.64
N ALA A 38 25.55 4.35 -5.29
CA ALA A 38 25.93 3.65 -4.06
C ALA A 38 27.44 3.36 -4.02
N GLU A 39 28.02 2.90 -5.13
CA GLU A 39 29.47 2.65 -5.22
C GLU A 39 30.31 3.93 -5.04
N LYS A 40 29.91 5.03 -5.67
CA LYS A 40 30.57 6.33 -5.51
C LYS A 40 30.53 6.80 -4.05
N ILE A 41 29.41 6.63 -3.37
CA ILE A 41 29.25 7.00 -1.97
C ILE A 41 30.16 6.15 -1.08
N ARG A 42 30.21 4.83 -1.29
CA ARG A 42 31.10 3.91 -0.56
C ARG A 42 32.58 4.22 -0.79
N GLY A 43 32.92 4.70 -1.96
CA GLY A 43 34.28 5.13 -2.29
C GLY A 43 34.71 6.43 -1.62
N GLY A 44 33.82 7.12 -0.92
CA GLY A 44 34.10 8.35 -0.19
C GLY A 44 34.32 9.60 -1.06
N ASN A 45 33.96 9.54 -2.34
CA ASN A 45 34.20 10.59 -3.32
C ASN A 45 33.06 11.59 -3.49
N VAL A 46 32.00 11.47 -2.68
CA VAL A 46 30.79 12.28 -2.78
C VAL A 46 30.52 12.97 -1.44
N ASP A 47 30.25 14.27 -1.50
CA ASP A 47 29.81 15.02 -0.32
C ASP A 47 28.43 14.52 0.13
N SER A 48 28.26 14.24 1.41
CA SER A 48 27.02 13.69 1.99
C SER A 48 25.82 14.64 1.84
N SER A 49 26.06 15.93 1.66
CA SER A 49 24.99 16.91 1.38
C SER A 49 24.48 16.81 -0.05
N VAL A 50 25.31 16.38 -0.99
CA VAL A 50 24.97 16.18 -2.40
C VAL A 50 24.24 14.85 -2.58
N ASP A 51 24.86 13.75 -2.11
CA ASP A 51 24.25 12.42 -2.17
C ASP A 51 24.72 11.58 -0.97
N ASN A 52 23.86 10.64 -0.55
CA ASN A 52 24.13 9.71 0.54
C ASN A 52 23.26 8.47 0.42
N MET A 53 23.58 7.44 1.21
CA MET A 53 22.84 6.16 1.16
C MET A 53 21.36 6.29 1.52
N LEU A 54 20.98 7.25 2.35
CA LEU A 54 19.55 7.48 2.65
C LEU A 54 18.79 7.98 1.42
N LYS A 55 19.37 8.90 0.66
CA LYS A 55 18.79 9.38 -0.60
C LYS A 55 18.67 8.26 -1.62
N VAL A 56 19.72 7.46 -1.79
CA VAL A 56 19.71 6.29 -2.70
C VAL A 56 18.62 5.30 -2.32
N THR A 57 18.50 5.00 -1.05
CA THR A 57 17.47 4.08 -0.54
C THR A 57 16.06 4.62 -0.76
N ASN A 58 15.83 5.90 -0.49
CA ASN A 58 14.53 6.53 -0.74
C ASN A 58 14.18 6.53 -2.22
N ASP A 59 15.14 6.83 -3.09
CA ASP A 59 14.93 6.76 -4.54
C ASP A 59 14.66 5.33 -5.00
N GLY A 60 15.34 4.35 -4.42
CA GLY A 60 15.11 2.93 -4.69
C GLY A 60 13.68 2.50 -4.34
N ARG A 61 13.15 2.98 -3.22
CA ARG A 61 11.76 2.71 -2.81
C ARG A 61 10.75 3.37 -3.76
N LYS A 62 10.98 4.62 -4.13
CA LYS A 62 10.13 5.35 -5.08
C LYS A 62 10.11 4.67 -6.43
N LEU A 63 11.27 4.32 -6.95
CA LEU A 63 11.44 3.63 -8.23
C LEU A 63 10.70 2.29 -8.25
N ALA A 64 10.82 1.53 -7.17
CA ALA A 64 10.14 0.24 -7.04
C ALA A 64 8.61 0.38 -7.01
N LEU A 65 8.10 1.47 -6.46
CA LEU A 65 6.66 1.76 -6.43
C LEU A 65 6.15 2.08 -7.83
N ASP A 66 6.73 3.08 -8.48
CA ASP A 66 6.33 3.51 -9.82
C ASP A 66 7.44 4.41 -10.41
N GLN A 67 7.82 4.17 -11.67
CA GLN A 67 8.84 4.99 -12.33
C GLN A 67 8.46 6.47 -12.40
N ARG A 68 7.17 6.80 -12.43
CA ARG A 68 6.67 8.18 -12.46
C ARG A 68 6.94 8.93 -11.15
N MET A 69 7.28 8.22 -10.09
CA MET A 69 7.75 8.83 -8.84
C MET A 69 9.11 9.51 -9.00
N MET A 70 9.94 8.99 -9.92
CA MET A 70 11.26 9.54 -10.24
C MET A 70 11.14 10.67 -11.26
N ASN A 71 10.27 10.53 -12.25
CA ASN A 71 10.00 11.53 -13.28
C ASN A 71 8.54 11.38 -13.74
N PRO A 72 7.66 12.34 -13.38
CA PRO A 72 6.25 12.30 -13.76
C PRO A 72 5.99 12.29 -15.28
N MET A 73 6.98 12.69 -16.07
CA MET A 73 6.89 12.69 -17.55
C MET A 73 7.05 11.30 -18.16
N LEU A 74 7.51 10.32 -17.39
CA LEU A 74 7.61 8.94 -17.85
C LEU A 74 6.22 8.34 -18.08
N PRO A 75 6.10 7.37 -19.00
CA PRO A 75 4.81 6.74 -19.25
C PRO A 75 4.33 5.89 -18.08
N ASP A 76 3.03 5.69 -18.03
CA ASP A 76 2.38 4.71 -17.18
C ASP A 76 2.65 3.31 -17.76
N GLU A 77 3.39 2.49 -17.02
CA GLU A 77 3.69 1.12 -17.45
C GLU A 77 2.53 0.19 -17.14
N GLU A 78 1.97 -0.43 -18.17
CA GLU A 78 0.83 -1.35 -18.03
C GLU A 78 1.11 -2.49 -17.06
N GLY A 79 2.31 -3.05 -17.07
CA GLY A 79 2.74 -4.14 -16.19
C GLY A 79 3.25 -3.71 -14.81
N SER A 80 3.05 -2.46 -14.39
CA SER A 80 3.51 -1.98 -13.09
C SER A 80 2.77 -2.62 -11.92
N LYS A 81 3.37 -2.61 -10.74
CA LYS A 81 2.68 -3.10 -9.54
C LYS A 81 1.47 -2.23 -9.16
N VAL A 82 1.50 -0.94 -9.48
CA VAL A 82 0.34 -0.04 -9.32
C VAL A 82 -0.83 -0.54 -10.14
N ASN A 83 -0.62 -0.86 -11.41
CA ASN A 83 -1.65 -1.40 -12.29
C ASN A 83 -2.08 -2.81 -11.89
N ALA A 84 -1.16 -3.65 -11.42
CA ALA A 84 -1.51 -4.97 -10.86
C ALA A 84 -2.43 -4.82 -9.64
N CYS A 85 -2.16 -3.85 -8.77
CA CYS A 85 -3.02 -3.53 -7.62
C CYS A 85 -4.41 -3.07 -8.07
N VAL A 86 -4.49 -2.17 -9.05
CA VAL A 86 -5.77 -1.72 -9.62
C VAL A 86 -6.58 -2.91 -10.14
N ASN A 87 -5.95 -3.84 -10.85
CA ASN A 87 -6.60 -5.03 -11.37
C ASN A 87 -7.18 -5.90 -10.26
N GLU A 88 -6.41 -6.15 -9.19
CA GLU A 88 -6.85 -6.97 -8.06
C GLU A 88 -7.96 -6.28 -7.25
N VAL A 89 -7.82 -5.00 -6.97
CA VAL A 89 -8.83 -4.22 -6.23
C VAL A 89 -10.16 -4.21 -6.99
N PHE A 90 -10.12 -3.97 -8.30
CA PHE A 90 -11.32 -3.97 -9.13
C PHE A 90 -12.00 -5.35 -9.16
N ARG A 91 -11.23 -6.41 -9.37
CA ARG A 91 -11.75 -7.79 -9.37
C ARG A 91 -12.45 -8.12 -8.07
N ILE A 92 -11.83 -7.83 -6.94
CA ILE A 92 -12.40 -8.11 -5.60
C ILE A 92 -13.64 -7.25 -5.36
N TRP A 93 -13.61 -5.98 -5.76
CA TRP A 93 -14.76 -5.09 -5.66
C TRP A 93 -15.97 -5.65 -6.44
N GLU A 94 -15.76 -6.08 -7.67
CA GLU A 94 -16.80 -6.63 -8.53
C GLU A 94 -17.37 -7.94 -7.98
N GLU A 95 -16.50 -8.87 -7.59
CA GLU A 95 -16.91 -10.19 -7.05
C GLU A 95 -17.69 -10.10 -5.73
N ASN A 96 -17.52 -9.02 -4.98
CA ASN A 96 -18.11 -8.85 -3.65
C ASN A 96 -19.09 -7.67 -3.57
N SER A 97 -19.64 -7.23 -4.70
CA SER A 97 -20.55 -6.09 -4.77
C SER A 97 -21.92 -6.37 -4.15
N ASP A 98 -22.39 -7.61 -4.18
CA ASP A 98 -23.65 -8.03 -3.58
C ASP A 98 -23.69 -7.81 -2.06
N LYS A 99 -22.58 -8.04 -1.38
CA LYS A 99 -22.42 -7.86 0.07
C LYS A 99 -21.77 -6.54 0.45
N LYS A 100 -21.38 -5.73 -0.51
CA LYS A 100 -20.68 -4.47 -0.30
C LYS A 100 -19.42 -4.63 0.58
N LEU A 101 -18.66 -5.69 0.35
CA LEU A 101 -17.42 -5.93 1.10
C LEU A 101 -16.38 -4.86 0.75
N THR A 102 -15.52 -4.58 1.72
CA THR A 102 -14.59 -3.46 1.66
C THR A 102 -13.13 -3.91 1.56
N GLN A 103 -12.26 -3.01 1.16
CA GLN A 103 -10.84 -3.25 1.02
C GLN A 103 -10.04 -2.09 1.59
N LEU A 104 -8.90 -2.39 2.22
CA LEU A 104 -7.89 -1.42 2.60
C LEU A 104 -6.72 -1.47 1.61
N LEU A 105 -6.17 -0.31 1.27
CA LEU A 105 -4.97 -0.18 0.48
C LEU A 105 -3.96 0.69 1.22
N PHE A 106 -2.81 0.12 1.55
CA PHE A 106 -1.74 0.80 2.26
C PHE A 106 -0.62 1.22 1.32
N CYS A 107 -0.25 2.49 1.40
CA CYS A 107 0.91 3.04 0.73
C CYS A 107 1.46 4.21 1.55
N ASP A 108 2.70 4.11 2.00
CA ASP A 108 3.35 5.16 2.80
C ASP A 108 4.04 6.19 1.92
N LEU A 109 4.43 5.77 0.71
CA LEU A 109 4.99 6.65 -0.30
C LEU A 109 3.89 7.27 -1.15
N SER A 110 4.21 8.38 -1.82
CA SER A 110 3.30 9.02 -2.78
C SER A 110 1.92 9.32 -2.23
N THR A 111 1.85 9.79 -0.98
CA THR A 111 0.60 10.26 -0.38
C THR A 111 -0.03 11.39 -1.21
N PRO A 112 -1.34 11.66 -1.06
CA PRO A 112 -2.01 12.67 -1.86
C PRO A 112 -1.33 14.03 -1.80
N LYS A 113 -1.17 14.67 -2.95
CA LYS A 113 -0.53 15.97 -3.13
C LYS A 113 -1.53 16.98 -3.68
N GLY A 114 -1.06 18.22 -3.84
CA GLY A 114 -1.86 19.29 -4.42
C GLY A 114 -2.28 19.02 -5.87
N ALA A 115 -3.22 19.81 -6.36
CA ALA A 115 -3.75 19.71 -7.71
C ALA A 115 -2.63 19.81 -8.76
N GLY A 116 -2.62 18.91 -9.72
CA GLY A 116 -1.63 18.87 -10.81
C GLY A 116 -0.34 18.12 -10.48
N GLU A 117 -0.13 17.71 -9.24
CA GLU A 117 1.02 16.88 -8.87
C GLU A 117 0.68 15.39 -8.96
N PHE A 118 1.62 14.59 -9.50
CA PHE A 118 1.46 13.14 -9.55
C PHE A 118 1.45 12.54 -8.16
N SER A 119 0.47 11.69 -7.87
CA SER A 119 0.48 10.81 -6.72
C SER A 119 -0.11 9.45 -7.10
N VAL A 120 0.44 8.39 -6.52
CA VAL A 120 -0.05 7.03 -6.73
C VAL A 120 -1.49 6.90 -6.23
N TYR A 121 -1.84 7.56 -5.14
CA TYR A 121 -3.21 7.56 -4.61
C TYR A 121 -4.21 8.09 -5.63
N THR A 122 -3.95 9.25 -6.19
CA THR A 122 -4.84 9.87 -7.18
C THR A 122 -4.90 9.03 -8.47
N ASP A 123 -3.78 8.48 -8.91
CA ASP A 123 -3.69 7.63 -10.09
C ASP A 123 -4.56 6.36 -9.93
N ILE A 124 -4.46 5.69 -8.80
CA ILE A 124 -5.26 4.49 -8.51
C ILE A 124 -6.75 4.82 -8.46
N ARG A 125 -7.14 5.89 -7.76
CA ARG A 125 -8.54 6.31 -7.68
C ARG A 125 -9.11 6.59 -9.06
N GLN A 126 -8.39 7.34 -9.88
CA GLN A 126 -8.82 7.68 -11.23
C GLN A 126 -9.01 6.41 -12.10
N LYS A 127 -8.08 5.48 -12.03
CA LYS A 127 -8.17 4.22 -12.77
C LYS A 127 -9.34 3.35 -12.33
N LEU A 128 -9.63 3.30 -11.05
CA LEU A 128 -10.78 2.57 -10.50
C LEU A 128 -12.10 3.21 -10.93
N ILE A 129 -12.17 4.55 -10.92
CA ILE A 129 -13.34 5.28 -11.43
C ILE A 129 -13.56 5.00 -12.91
N GLU A 130 -12.52 5.01 -13.73
CA GLU A 130 -12.58 4.70 -15.15
C GLU A 130 -13.09 3.28 -15.43
N ARG A 131 -12.84 2.35 -14.51
CA ARG A 131 -13.37 0.98 -14.60
C ARG A 131 -14.81 0.83 -14.14
N GLY A 132 -15.41 1.87 -13.55
CA GLY A 132 -16.81 1.90 -13.17
C GLY A 132 -17.09 1.89 -11.67
N ILE A 133 -16.08 1.99 -10.81
CA ILE A 133 -16.31 2.14 -9.38
C ILE A 133 -16.74 3.58 -9.11
N PRO A 134 -17.90 3.82 -8.46
CA PRO A 134 -18.31 5.17 -8.10
C PRO A 134 -17.27 5.88 -7.22
N GLU A 135 -17.00 7.14 -7.52
CA GLU A 135 -16.03 7.94 -6.75
C GLU A 135 -16.35 7.99 -5.25
N SER A 136 -17.64 8.03 -4.90
CA SER A 136 -18.11 8.04 -3.52
C SER A 136 -17.71 6.79 -2.71
N GLU A 137 -17.39 5.69 -3.38
CA GLU A 137 -16.98 4.44 -2.73
C GLU A 137 -15.47 4.35 -2.48
N ILE A 138 -14.69 5.32 -2.98
CA ILE A 138 -13.23 5.37 -2.86
C ILE A 138 -12.83 6.59 -2.05
N LYS A 139 -12.18 6.39 -0.91
CA LYS A 139 -11.76 7.47 -0.02
C LYS A 139 -10.30 7.32 0.41
N PHE A 140 -9.64 8.46 0.61
CA PHE A 140 -8.33 8.53 1.26
C PHE A 140 -8.53 8.93 2.72
N ILE A 141 -7.82 8.28 3.63
CA ILE A 141 -7.83 8.68 5.04
C ILE A 141 -7.41 10.16 5.21
N HIS A 142 -6.57 10.67 4.31
CA HIS A 142 -6.10 12.04 4.29
C HIS A 142 -7.20 13.07 4.05
N GLU A 143 -8.34 12.67 3.49
CA GLU A 143 -9.51 13.54 3.27
C GLU A 143 -10.28 13.80 4.56
N ALA A 144 -10.06 13.00 5.59
CA ALA A 144 -10.66 13.15 6.91
C ALA A 144 -9.67 13.82 7.88
N ASP A 145 -9.63 15.14 7.88
CA ASP A 145 -8.65 15.95 8.59
C ASP A 145 -9.02 16.26 10.06
N THR A 146 -10.23 15.89 10.49
CA THR A 146 -10.69 16.02 11.87
C THR A 146 -11.13 14.68 12.44
N GLU A 147 -11.16 14.56 13.77
CA GLU A 147 -11.61 13.33 14.41
C GLU A 147 -13.06 12.98 14.05
N THR A 148 -13.93 13.99 13.98
CA THR A 148 -15.34 13.81 13.56
C THR A 148 -15.42 13.25 12.15
N LYS A 149 -14.69 13.81 11.21
CA LYS A 149 -14.65 13.33 9.81
C LYS A 149 -14.09 11.91 9.71
N LYS A 150 -13.07 11.58 10.52
CA LYS A 150 -12.52 10.21 10.58
C LYS A 150 -13.57 9.22 11.06
N GLN A 151 -14.30 9.54 12.12
CA GLN A 151 -15.34 8.65 12.63
C GLN A 151 -16.48 8.46 11.63
N GLU A 152 -16.88 9.51 10.92
CA GLU A 152 -17.85 9.41 9.83
C GLU A 152 -17.36 8.52 8.68
N LEU A 153 -16.10 8.70 8.28
CA LEU A 153 -15.47 7.87 7.24
C LEU A 153 -15.43 6.40 7.66
N PHE A 154 -15.01 6.10 8.88
CA PHE A 154 -14.93 4.73 9.39
C PHE A 154 -16.29 4.07 9.46
N LYS A 155 -17.32 4.82 9.84
CA LYS A 155 -18.71 4.35 9.82
C LYS A 155 -19.14 3.94 8.41
N LYS A 156 -18.82 4.76 7.40
CA LYS A 156 -19.12 4.46 5.98
C LYS A 156 -18.39 3.22 5.47
N VAL A 157 -17.16 3.01 5.92
CA VAL A 157 -16.42 1.77 5.60
C VAL A 157 -17.08 0.56 6.27
N ARG A 158 -17.41 0.66 7.55
CA ARG A 158 -18.05 -0.44 8.28
C ARG A 158 -19.39 -0.89 7.68
N CYS A 159 -20.15 0.02 7.12
CA CYS A 159 -21.45 -0.32 6.50
C CYS A 159 -21.36 -0.63 5.00
N GLY A 160 -20.18 -0.52 4.38
CA GLY A 160 -20.00 -0.82 2.97
C GLY A 160 -20.39 0.30 2.02
N GLU A 161 -20.65 1.50 2.51
CA GLU A 161 -20.88 2.70 1.68
C GLU A 161 -19.58 3.17 1.01
N VAL A 162 -18.47 3.14 1.76
CA VAL A 162 -17.13 3.29 1.21
C VAL A 162 -16.51 1.91 1.11
N ARG A 163 -16.22 1.48 -0.12
CA ARG A 163 -15.73 0.14 -0.42
C ARG A 163 -14.21 0.04 -0.45
N ILE A 164 -13.52 1.13 -0.71
CA ILE A 164 -12.06 1.19 -0.82
C ILE A 164 -11.55 2.37 0.01
N LEU A 165 -10.77 2.06 1.04
CA LEU A 165 -10.10 3.06 1.88
C LEU A 165 -8.60 2.95 1.68
N MET A 166 -7.98 4.05 1.26
CA MET A 166 -6.54 4.15 1.02
C MET A 166 -5.88 5.00 2.11
N GLY A 167 -4.74 4.55 2.60
CA GLY A 167 -4.03 5.31 3.61
C GLY A 167 -2.59 4.86 3.83
N SER A 168 -1.87 5.66 4.61
CA SER A 168 -0.55 5.29 5.11
C SER A 168 -0.67 4.51 6.42
N THR A 169 0.39 3.77 6.77
CA THR A 169 0.45 3.04 8.04
C THR A 169 0.18 3.98 9.22
N GLN A 170 0.79 5.16 9.20
CA GLN A 170 0.65 6.15 10.28
C GLN A 170 -0.76 6.71 10.38
N LYS A 171 -1.36 7.10 9.26
CA LYS A 171 -2.71 7.69 9.22
C LYS A 171 -3.79 6.66 9.58
N MET A 172 -3.57 5.40 9.27
CA MET A 172 -4.43 4.28 9.62
C MET A 172 -4.04 3.65 10.96
N GLY A 173 -3.47 4.43 11.87
CA GLY A 173 -2.93 4.00 13.15
C GLY A 173 -3.98 3.64 14.21
N ALA A 174 -3.62 3.83 15.48
CA ALA A 174 -4.49 3.51 16.61
C ALA A 174 -5.87 4.19 16.48
N GLY A 175 -6.92 3.47 16.87
CA GLY A 175 -8.29 3.97 16.82
C GLY A 175 -9.02 3.74 15.49
N THR A 176 -8.34 3.23 14.47
CA THR A 176 -9.00 2.85 13.22
C THR A 176 -9.80 1.56 13.43
N ASN A 177 -11.11 1.66 13.42
CA ASN A 177 -12.03 0.53 13.62
C ASN A 177 -12.94 0.41 12.39
N VAL A 178 -12.52 -0.39 11.40
CA VAL A 178 -13.18 -0.50 10.09
C VAL A 178 -13.36 -1.95 9.63
N GLN A 179 -13.00 -2.93 10.45
CA GLN A 179 -12.80 -4.32 10.04
C GLN A 179 -14.06 -5.09 9.62
N ASN A 180 -15.25 -4.64 9.98
CA ASN A 180 -16.48 -5.45 9.86
C ASN A 180 -16.66 -6.16 8.51
N LYS A 181 -16.43 -5.46 7.43
CA LYS A 181 -16.65 -5.95 6.05
C LYS A 181 -15.36 -6.09 5.23
N ILE A 182 -14.18 -5.91 5.82
CA ILE A 182 -12.93 -5.97 5.05
C ILE A 182 -12.66 -7.40 4.60
N ILE A 183 -12.66 -7.60 3.28
CA ILE A 183 -12.34 -8.88 2.64
C ILE A 183 -10.87 -8.98 2.20
N ALA A 184 -10.24 -7.85 1.96
CA ALA A 184 -8.86 -7.80 1.47
C ALA A 184 -8.12 -6.55 1.94
N SER A 185 -6.81 -6.70 2.13
CA SER A 185 -5.88 -5.61 2.40
C SER A 185 -4.71 -5.71 1.42
N HIS A 186 -4.26 -4.56 0.92
CA HIS A 186 -3.21 -4.46 -0.08
C HIS A 186 -2.03 -3.66 0.46
N ASP A 187 -0.84 -4.25 0.45
CA ASP A 187 0.41 -3.58 0.77
C ASP A 187 1.13 -3.22 -0.54
N LEU A 188 0.95 -1.99 -0.99
CA LEU A 188 1.51 -1.53 -2.26
C LEU A 188 3.00 -1.22 -2.15
N ASP A 189 3.44 -0.75 -1.00
CA ASP A 189 4.84 -0.56 -0.66
C ASP A 189 5.24 -1.36 0.59
N CYS A 190 6.53 -1.67 0.72
CA CYS A 190 7.07 -2.35 1.88
C CYS A 190 7.40 -1.35 2.99
N PRO A 191 6.84 -1.49 4.20
CA PRO A 191 7.23 -0.64 5.31
C PRO A 191 8.63 -1.00 5.81
N TRP A 192 9.30 -0.05 6.48
CA TRP A 192 10.65 -0.25 7.01
C TRP A 192 10.72 -1.23 8.20
N ARG A 193 9.65 -1.29 8.99
CA ARG A 193 9.62 -2.06 10.22
C ARG A 193 8.63 -3.21 10.13
N PRO A 194 8.98 -4.41 10.64
CA PRO A 194 8.03 -5.52 10.75
C PRO A 194 6.76 -5.14 11.52
N ALA A 195 6.89 -4.35 12.58
CA ALA A 195 5.77 -3.88 13.37
C ALA A 195 4.74 -3.08 12.55
N ASP A 196 5.19 -2.32 11.55
CA ASP A 196 4.29 -1.59 10.66
C ASP A 196 3.50 -2.54 9.76
N LEU A 197 4.11 -3.62 9.32
CA LEU A 197 3.44 -4.66 8.54
C LEU A 197 2.37 -5.37 9.38
N GLU A 198 2.71 -5.72 10.62
CA GLU A 198 1.76 -6.31 11.57
C GLU A 198 0.61 -5.35 11.89
N GLN A 199 0.90 -4.06 12.02
CA GLN A 199 -0.10 -3.03 12.23
C GLN A 199 -1.06 -2.94 11.05
N ARG A 200 -0.55 -2.97 9.80
CA ARG A 200 -1.39 -3.01 8.60
C ARG A 200 -2.29 -4.24 8.60
N ALA A 201 -1.73 -5.42 8.77
CA ALA A 201 -2.48 -6.67 8.81
C ALA A 201 -3.53 -6.69 9.91
N GLY A 202 -3.22 -6.14 11.07
CA GLY A 202 -4.11 -6.07 12.23
C GLY A 202 -5.36 -5.21 12.04
N ARG A 203 -5.44 -4.41 10.98
CA ARG A 203 -6.67 -3.69 10.65
C ARG A 203 -7.71 -4.59 9.98
N THR A 204 -7.27 -5.65 9.35
CA THR A 204 -8.11 -6.60 8.61
C THR A 204 -8.30 -7.90 9.39
N VAL A 205 -7.21 -8.49 9.88
CA VAL A 205 -7.21 -9.74 10.66
C VAL A 205 -7.49 -9.41 12.12
N ARG A 206 -8.75 -9.23 12.42
CA ARG A 206 -9.18 -8.68 13.70
C ARG A 206 -10.56 -9.19 14.08
N GLN A 207 -10.79 -9.28 15.39
CA GLN A 207 -12.12 -9.54 15.92
C GLN A 207 -13.12 -8.49 15.43
N GLY A 208 -14.34 -8.92 15.13
CA GLY A 208 -15.38 -8.06 14.58
C GLY A 208 -15.40 -8.04 13.06
N ASN A 209 -14.41 -8.61 12.38
CA ASN A 209 -14.50 -8.87 10.95
C ASN A 209 -15.46 -10.04 10.72
N GLU A 210 -16.51 -9.80 9.94
CA GLU A 210 -17.58 -10.76 9.69
C GLU A 210 -17.21 -11.81 8.63
N ASN A 211 -16.13 -11.59 7.89
CA ASN A 211 -15.66 -12.53 6.89
C ASN A 211 -14.90 -13.69 7.53
N PRO A 212 -15.21 -14.95 7.19
CA PRO A 212 -14.46 -16.10 7.71
C PRO A 212 -13.03 -16.17 7.19
N LYS A 213 -12.76 -15.59 6.02
CA LYS A 213 -11.48 -15.60 5.34
C LYS A 213 -11.22 -14.26 4.67
N VAL A 214 -9.99 -13.77 4.77
CA VAL A 214 -9.54 -12.51 4.16
C VAL A 214 -8.28 -12.72 3.35
N GLY A 215 -8.05 -11.89 2.33
CA GLY A 215 -6.84 -11.87 1.53
C GLY A 215 -5.89 -10.76 1.96
N LEU A 216 -4.62 -11.07 2.14
CA LEU A 216 -3.55 -10.09 2.29
C LEU A 216 -2.67 -10.12 1.05
N TYR A 217 -2.66 -9.01 0.30
CA TYR A 217 -1.98 -8.87 -0.99
C TYR A 217 -0.74 -8.02 -0.83
N ARG A 218 0.41 -8.52 -1.26
CA ARG A 218 1.69 -7.82 -1.28
C ARG A 218 2.16 -7.67 -2.72
N TYR A 219 2.58 -6.47 -3.09
CA TYR A 219 2.99 -6.13 -4.45
C TYR A 219 4.48 -5.85 -4.50
N VAL A 220 5.19 -6.57 -5.36
CA VAL A 220 6.65 -6.54 -5.47
C VAL A 220 7.06 -6.31 -6.91
N THR A 221 7.90 -5.30 -7.16
CA THR A 221 8.58 -5.16 -8.45
C THR A 221 9.90 -5.93 -8.38
N GLU A 222 10.02 -7.00 -9.15
CA GLU A 222 11.22 -7.85 -9.18
C GLU A 222 12.45 -7.04 -9.59
N GLY A 223 13.62 -7.42 -9.08
CA GLY A 223 14.89 -6.80 -9.43
C GLY A 223 15.06 -5.36 -8.99
N THR A 224 14.25 -4.88 -8.06
CA THR A 224 14.33 -3.54 -7.47
C THR A 224 14.58 -3.63 -5.96
N PHE A 225 14.73 -2.47 -5.31
CA PHE A 225 14.85 -2.37 -3.86
C PHE A 225 13.66 -2.99 -3.10
N ASP A 226 12.53 -3.11 -3.74
CA ASP A 226 11.30 -3.70 -3.22
C ASP A 226 11.52 -5.15 -2.73
N ALA A 227 12.11 -5.99 -3.59
CA ALA A 227 12.40 -7.38 -3.26
C ALA A 227 13.34 -7.49 -2.04
N TYR A 228 14.35 -6.64 -1.98
CA TYR A 228 15.26 -6.56 -0.85
C TYR A 228 14.56 -6.14 0.44
N CYS A 229 13.73 -5.12 0.38
CA CYS A 229 12.97 -4.60 1.52
C CYS A 229 12.04 -5.68 2.10
N TRP A 230 11.30 -6.39 1.26
CA TRP A 230 10.42 -7.48 1.68
C TRP A 230 11.20 -8.62 2.35
N GLN A 231 12.34 -9.01 1.81
CA GLN A 231 13.21 -10.03 2.43
C GLN A 231 13.69 -9.61 3.82
N LEU A 232 14.09 -8.35 3.99
CA LEU A 232 14.52 -7.83 5.29
C LEU A 232 13.39 -7.86 6.33
N VAL A 233 12.19 -7.47 5.95
CA VAL A 233 11.03 -7.45 6.83
C VAL A 233 10.63 -8.87 7.23
N GLU A 234 10.55 -9.79 6.27
CA GLU A 234 10.26 -11.20 6.52
C GLU A 234 11.34 -11.87 7.39
N GLY A 235 12.61 -11.56 7.16
CA GLY A 235 13.73 -12.09 7.96
C GLY A 235 13.71 -11.64 9.42
N LYS A 236 13.18 -10.46 9.70
CA LYS A 236 13.05 -9.93 11.07
C LYS A 236 11.82 -10.44 11.83
N GLN A 237 10.87 -11.05 11.13
CA GLN A 237 9.69 -11.66 11.73
C GLN A 237 9.94 -13.09 12.26
N LYS A 238 11.09 -13.68 11.91
CA LYS A 238 11.54 -14.98 12.42
C LYS A 238 12.40 -14.80 13.66
#